data_4df489ac02286003d5666e98df31642e
#
_entry.id   4df489ac02286003d5666e98df31642e
#
_cell.length_a   1.000
_cell.length_b   1.000
_cell.length_c   1.000
_cell.angle_alpha   90.00
_cell.angle_beta   90.00
_cell.angle_gamma   90.00
#
_symmetry.space_group_name_H-M   'P 1'
#
loop_
_entity.id
_entity.type
_entity.pdbx_description
1 polymer ?
#
loop_
_entity_poly.entity_id
_entity_poly.type
_entity_poly.pdbx_seq_one_letter_code
_entity_poly.pdbx_strand_id
1 'polypeptide(L)'
;MMAINAQTSMKQEEIGKVDFTVWPKGELNSVYARYFTGNSYLANMGCDILNVTFEPRCRNNWHIHHGAVQVLICVSGRGWYQEWSKEAVPMTPGTVIAIPAETKHWHGAAKDSWFQHLTYLKDVQDGASNQWLEPVTDELYDKLE
;
A
#
# COMPACT_ATOMS: atom_id res chain seq x y z
N MET A 1 -23.35 17.26 21.15
CA MET A 1 -22.15 18.08 20.95
C MET A 1 -20.96 17.53 21.71
N MET A 2 -21.10 17.34 23.00
CA MET A 2 -20.00 16.83 23.82
C MET A 2 -19.54 15.43 23.42
N ALA A 3 -20.50 14.53 23.16
CA ALA A 3 -20.18 13.18 22.72
C ALA A 3 -19.43 13.16 21.37
N ILE A 4 -19.80 14.05 20.47
CA ILE A 4 -19.13 14.18 19.17
C ILE A 4 -17.68 14.62 19.36
N ASN A 5 -17.45 15.57 20.26
CA ASN A 5 -16.11 16.05 20.52
C ASN A 5 -15.21 14.98 21.13
N ALA A 6 -15.72 14.21 22.09
CA ALA A 6 -14.99 13.11 22.68
C ALA A 6 -14.64 12.04 21.65
N GLN A 7 -15.60 11.68 20.80
CA GLN A 7 -15.39 10.72 19.74
C GLN A 7 -14.37 11.24 18.71
N THR A 8 -14.43 12.52 18.38
CA THR A 8 -13.45 13.14 17.49
C THR A 8 -12.05 13.09 18.09
N SER A 9 -11.93 13.34 19.40
CA SER A 9 -10.63 13.25 20.09
C SER A 9 -10.06 11.84 20.04
N MET A 10 -10.88 10.80 20.26
CA MET A 10 -10.43 9.42 20.13
C MET A 10 -10.00 9.11 18.71
N LYS A 11 -10.74 9.57 17.72
CA LYS A 11 -10.36 9.40 16.32
C LYS A 11 -9.08 10.13 15.99
N GLN A 12 -8.83 11.27 16.62
CA GLN A 12 -7.59 12.00 16.45
C GLN A 12 -6.39 11.19 16.92
N GLU A 13 -6.49 10.46 18.00
CA GLU A 13 -5.44 9.56 18.43
C GLU A 13 -5.15 8.45 17.41
N GLU A 14 -6.18 8.05 16.68
CA GLU A 14 -6.07 7.04 15.65
C GLU A 14 -5.81 7.63 14.26
N ILE A 15 -5.83 8.93 14.12
CA ILE A 15 -5.79 9.60 12.83
C ILE A 15 -4.51 9.37 12.06
N GLY A 16 -3.43 9.17 12.75
CA GLY A 16 -2.24 8.70 12.10
C GLY A 16 -2.48 7.39 11.35
N LYS A 17 -3.61 6.75 11.61
CA LYS A 17 -4.06 5.54 10.95
C LYS A 17 -4.86 5.89 9.70
N VAL A 18 -6.19 5.73 9.71
CA VAL A 18 -6.98 5.89 8.50
C VAL A 18 -8.33 6.58 8.72
N ASP A 19 -8.62 7.05 9.93
CA ASP A 19 -9.98 7.45 10.28
C ASP A 19 -10.50 8.68 9.55
N PHE A 20 -9.60 9.53 9.10
CA PHE A 20 -9.97 10.74 8.39
C PHE A 20 -10.13 10.53 6.89
N THR A 21 -9.86 9.35 6.39
CA THR A 21 -9.97 9.07 4.96
C THR A 21 -11.39 8.64 4.60
N VAL A 22 -11.82 8.99 3.39
CA VAL A 22 -13.09 8.50 2.83
C VAL A 22 -12.97 7.08 2.27
N TRP A 23 -11.76 6.55 2.18
CA TRP A 23 -11.50 5.25 1.58
C TRP A 23 -11.55 4.16 2.64
N PRO A 24 -12.43 3.15 2.49
CA PRO A 24 -12.58 2.10 3.49
C PRO A 24 -11.31 1.25 3.61
N LYS A 25 -10.99 0.87 4.83
CA LYS A 25 -9.88 -0.03 5.11
C LYS A 25 -10.15 -1.43 4.55
N GLY A 26 -11.36 -1.91 4.69
CA GLY A 26 -11.72 -3.26 4.29
C GLY A 26 -11.30 -4.33 5.30
N GLU A 27 -11.20 -5.55 4.83
CA GLU A 27 -10.92 -6.72 5.65
C GLU A 27 -9.42 -6.99 5.73
N LEU A 28 -9.02 -7.67 6.81
CA LEU A 28 -7.64 -8.11 6.96
C LEU A 28 -7.23 -8.92 5.72
N ASN A 29 -6.10 -8.59 5.15
CA ASN A 29 -5.56 -9.25 3.97
C ASN A 29 -4.97 -10.61 4.33
N SER A 30 -5.84 -11.58 4.56
CA SER A 30 -5.41 -12.94 4.91
C SER A 30 -4.97 -13.74 3.69
N VAL A 31 -5.52 -13.44 2.52
CA VAL A 31 -5.25 -14.20 1.29
C VAL A 31 -3.79 -14.07 0.86
N TYR A 32 -3.23 -12.88 0.97
CA TYR A 32 -1.85 -12.61 0.56
C TYR A 32 -0.90 -12.38 1.74
N ALA A 33 -1.33 -12.71 2.96
CA ALA A 33 -0.58 -12.41 4.18
C ALA A 33 0.87 -12.93 4.15
N ARG A 34 1.08 -14.09 3.55
CA ARG A 34 2.42 -14.69 3.45
C ARG A 34 3.40 -13.88 2.58
N TYR A 35 2.89 -12.96 1.79
CA TYR A 35 3.70 -12.10 0.92
C TYR A 35 3.88 -10.70 1.47
N PHE A 36 3.49 -10.49 2.72
CA PHE A 36 3.60 -9.20 3.40
C PHE A 36 4.35 -9.37 4.71
N THR A 37 5.14 -8.38 5.07
CA THR A 37 5.67 -8.22 6.41
C THR A 37 4.74 -7.24 7.13
N GLY A 38 4.12 -7.68 8.23
CA GLY A 38 3.13 -6.87 8.94
C GLY A 38 1.71 -7.07 8.42
N ASN A 39 0.79 -6.28 8.94
CA ASN A 39 -0.63 -6.40 8.62
C ASN A 39 -1.06 -5.39 7.57
N SER A 40 -1.86 -5.85 6.64
CA SER A 40 -2.50 -5.01 5.63
C SER A 40 -3.97 -5.38 5.49
N TYR A 41 -4.72 -4.52 4.81
CA TYR A 41 -6.16 -4.67 4.65
C TYR A 41 -6.51 -4.38 3.20
N LEU A 42 -7.54 -5.02 2.70
CA LEU A 42 -8.01 -4.86 1.32
C LEU A 42 -9.47 -4.48 1.31
N ALA A 43 -9.81 -3.47 0.54
CA ALA A 43 -11.18 -3.10 0.23
C ALA A 43 -11.37 -3.11 -1.28
N ASN A 44 -12.34 -3.87 -1.75
CA ASN A 44 -12.72 -3.88 -3.15
C ASN A 44 -13.63 -2.68 -3.40
N MET A 45 -13.18 -1.75 -4.23
CA MET A 45 -13.89 -0.51 -4.51
C MET A 45 -14.82 -0.60 -5.73
N GLY A 46 -14.84 -1.75 -6.40
CA GLY A 46 -15.50 -1.89 -7.69
C GLY A 46 -14.62 -1.44 -8.85
N CYS A 47 -15.03 -1.73 -10.07
CA CYS A 47 -14.28 -1.36 -11.28
C CYS A 47 -12.82 -1.84 -11.26
N ASP A 48 -12.56 -2.99 -10.65
CA ASP A 48 -11.23 -3.57 -10.51
C ASP A 48 -10.25 -2.70 -9.69
N ILE A 49 -10.76 -1.76 -8.91
CA ILE A 49 -9.94 -0.91 -8.03
C ILE A 49 -9.95 -1.50 -6.62
N LEU A 50 -8.77 -1.68 -6.06
CA LEU A 50 -8.60 -2.07 -4.66
C LEU A 50 -8.04 -0.88 -3.87
N ASN A 51 -8.46 -0.75 -2.62
CA ASN A 51 -7.77 0.10 -1.67
C ASN A 51 -6.97 -0.80 -0.73
N VAL A 52 -5.66 -0.61 -0.69
CA VAL A 52 -4.76 -1.36 0.17
C VAL A 52 -4.33 -0.48 1.32
N THR A 53 -4.57 -0.92 2.54
CA THR A 53 -4.19 -0.21 3.75
C THR A 53 -3.11 -0.99 4.48
N PHE A 54 -2.02 -0.31 4.80
CA PHE A 54 -0.85 -0.90 5.47
C PHE A 54 -0.71 -0.28 6.86
N GLU A 55 -0.54 -1.11 7.87
CA GLU A 55 -0.11 -0.63 9.19
C GLU A 55 1.33 -0.10 9.09
N PRO A 56 1.76 0.75 10.05
CA PRO A 56 3.14 1.20 10.06
C PRO A 56 4.12 0.03 9.94
N ARG A 57 5.15 0.19 9.13
CA ARG A 57 6.18 -0.80 8.82
C ARG A 57 5.72 -1.94 7.90
N CYS A 58 4.44 -2.09 7.62
CA CYS A 58 3.96 -3.13 6.73
C CYS A 58 4.38 -2.87 5.30
N ARG A 59 4.87 -3.89 4.63
CA ARG A 59 5.26 -3.83 3.21
C ARG A 59 5.05 -5.20 2.58
N ASN A 60 4.84 -5.20 1.27
CA ASN A 60 4.79 -6.45 0.54
C ASN A 60 6.20 -6.90 0.13
N ASN A 61 6.28 -8.15 -0.28
CA ASN A 61 7.52 -8.70 -0.83
C ASN A 61 7.84 -8.05 -2.17
N TRP A 62 9.07 -8.17 -2.60
CA TRP A 62 9.43 -7.93 -3.98
C TRP A 62 8.53 -8.78 -4.87
N HIS A 63 8.03 -8.19 -5.94
CA HIS A 63 7.15 -8.91 -6.86
C HIS A 63 7.16 -8.27 -8.24
N ILE A 64 6.60 -9.00 -9.20
CA ILE A 64 6.52 -8.58 -10.59
C ILE A 64 5.09 -8.84 -11.06
N HIS A 65 4.52 -7.88 -11.78
CA HIS A 65 3.31 -8.07 -12.55
C HIS A 65 3.72 -8.31 -14.01
N HIS A 66 3.57 -9.55 -14.46
CA HIS A 66 3.87 -9.91 -15.84
C HIS A 66 2.67 -9.59 -16.72
N GLY A 67 2.92 -8.86 -17.79
CA GLY A 67 1.90 -8.54 -18.78
C GLY A 67 0.86 -7.52 -18.33
N ALA A 68 1.15 -6.70 -17.34
CA ALA A 68 0.24 -5.65 -16.89
C ALA A 68 1.00 -4.50 -16.25
N VAL A 69 0.47 -3.31 -16.39
CA VAL A 69 0.94 -2.11 -15.70
C VAL A 69 0.13 -1.98 -14.41
N GLN A 70 0.81 -1.78 -13.29
CA GLN A 70 0.12 -1.48 -12.03
C GLN A 70 0.14 0.00 -11.75
N VAL A 71 -1.01 0.57 -11.42
CA VAL A 71 -1.11 1.97 -10.99
C VAL A 71 -1.33 2.00 -9.49
N LEU A 72 -0.56 2.86 -8.80
CA LEU A 72 -0.72 3.16 -7.39
C LEU A 72 -1.10 4.63 -7.25
N ILE A 73 -2.09 4.91 -6.41
CA ILE A 73 -2.50 6.28 -6.08
C ILE A 73 -2.54 6.38 -4.56
N CYS A 74 -1.60 7.12 -3.99
CA CYS A 74 -1.60 7.33 -2.54
C CYS A 74 -2.76 8.24 -2.16
N VAL A 75 -3.57 7.82 -1.19
CA VAL A 75 -4.75 8.56 -0.74
C VAL A 75 -4.70 8.93 0.74
N SER A 76 -3.83 8.29 1.53
CA SER A 76 -3.71 8.61 2.96
C SER A 76 -2.37 8.14 3.51
N GLY A 77 -1.85 8.90 4.47
CA GLY A 77 -0.61 8.54 5.16
C GLY A 77 0.63 8.68 4.28
N ARG A 78 1.69 7.99 4.69
CA ARG A 78 2.97 8.02 3.97
C ARG A 78 3.49 6.61 3.76
N GLY A 79 4.08 6.37 2.61
CA GLY A 79 4.65 5.09 2.27
C GLY A 79 5.79 5.21 1.29
N TRP A 80 6.20 4.05 0.78
CA TRP A 80 7.34 3.91 -0.12
C TRP A 80 6.97 3.04 -1.31
N TYR A 81 7.60 3.33 -2.42
CA TYR A 81 7.68 2.48 -3.61
C TYR A 81 9.13 2.37 -4.02
N GLN A 82 9.58 1.17 -4.38
CA GLN A 82 10.95 0.97 -4.83
C GLN A 82 11.01 -0.08 -5.93
N GLU A 83 11.69 0.27 -7.02
CA GLU A 83 12.08 -0.70 -8.06
C GLU A 83 13.44 -1.29 -7.70
N TRP A 84 13.64 -2.53 -8.11
CA TRP A 84 14.91 -3.22 -7.89
C TRP A 84 16.09 -2.41 -8.44
N SER A 85 17.15 -2.30 -7.65
CA SER A 85 18.37 -1.57 -7.99
C SER A 85 18.20 -0.05 -8.15
N LYS A 86 17.09 0.50 -7.66
CA LYS A 86 16.85 1.95 -7.65
C LYS A 86 16.56 2.42 -6.23
N GLU A 87 16.61 3.73 -6.06
CA GLU A 87 16.25 4.34 -4.78
C GLU A 87 14.75 4.27 -4.54
N ALA A 88 14.37 4.18 -3.26
CA ALA A 88 12.97 4.22 -2.88
C ALA A 88 12.39 5.62 -3.14
N VAL A 89 11.14 5.64 -3.57
CA VAL A 89 10.40 6.88 -3.86
C VAL A 89 9.36 7.06 -2.76
N PRO A 90 9.33 8.20 -2.07
CA PRO A 90 8.31 8.46 -1.07
C PRO A 90 6.95 8.65 -1.73
N MET A 91 5.91 8.13 -1.07
CA MET A 91 4.53 8.30 -1.50
C MET A 91 3.76 9.07 -0.43
N THR A 92 3.13 10.14 -0.86
CA THR A 92 2.24 10.96 -0.03
C THR A 92 0.92 11.14 -0.76
N PRO A 93 -0.17 11.58 -0.08
CA PRO A 93 -1.46 11.74 -0.74
C PRO A 93 -1.35 12.58 -2.02
N GLY A 94 -1.86 12.02 -3.10
CA GLY A 94 -1.78 12.62 -4.44
C GLY A 94 -0.65 12.07 -5.30
N THR A 95 0.29 11.30 -4.74
CA THR A 95 1.33 10.64 -5.53
C THR A 95 0.69 9.54 -6.38
N VAL A 96 0.96 9.58 -7.68
CA VAL A 96 0.51 8.56 -8.64
C VAL A 96 1.73 7.92 -9.29
N ILE A 97 1.79 6.60 -9.26
CA ILE A 97 2.89 5.85 -9.87
C ILE A 97 2.30 4.83 -10.83
N ALA A 98 2.80 4.81 -12.06
CA ALA A 98 2.51 3.75 -13.01
C ALA A 98 3.74 2.84 -13.10
N ILE A 99 3.59 1.62 -12.63
CA ILE A 99 4.66 0.64 -12.58
C ILE A 99 4.63 -0.15 -13.88
N PRO A 100 5.66 -0.04 -14.73
CA PRO A 100 5.68 -0.78 -15.98
C PRO A 100 5.60 -2.29 -15.75
N ALA A 101 5.02 -3.00 -16.71
CA ALA A 101 5.03 -4.46 -16.69
C ALA A 101 6.46 -4.98 -16.56
N GLU A 102 6.63 -6.16 -15.96
CA GLU A 102 7.93 -6.84 -15.81
C GLU A 102 8.89 -6.12 -14.84
N THR A 103 8.41 -5.21 -14.02
CA THR A 103 9.24 -4.46 -13.07
C THR A 103 9.22 -5.13 -11.71
N LYS A 104 10.39 -5.54 -11.21
CA LYS A 104 10.54 -6.04 -9.84
C LYS A 104 10.49 -4.85 -8.89
N HIS A 105 9.51 -4.86 -7.97
CA HIS A 105 9.26 -3.73 -7.07
C HIS A 105 8.57 -4.19 -5.79
N TRP A 106 8.50 -3.27 -4.85
CA TRP A 106 7.67 -3.41 -3.64
C TRP A 106 7.09 -2.05 -3.26
N HIS A 107 6.07 -2.06 -2.42
CA HIS A 107 5.51 -0.87 -1.79
C HIS A 107 5.02 -1.20 -0.39
N GLY A 108 4.89 -0.17 0.44
CA GLY A 108 4.49 -0.34 1.81
C GLY A 108 4.48 0.95 2.60
N ALA A 109 4.11 0.85 3.87
CA ALA A 109 3.99 1.98 4.76
C ALA A 109 5.36 2.50 5.23
N ALA A 110 5.41 3.77 5.59
CA ALA A 110 6.53 4.32 6.34
C ALA A 110 6.56 3.75 7.75
N LYS A 111 7.67 3.91 8.45
CA LYS A 111 7.87 3.33 9.79
C LYS A 111 6.87 3.84 10.82
N ASP A 112 6.45 5.08 10.67
CA ASP A 112 5.66 5.81 11.64
C ASP A 112 4.31 6.27 11.10
N SER A 113 3.85 5.68 10.02
CA SER A 113 2.59 6.08 9.39
C SER A 113 1.82 4.90 8.85
N TRP A 114 0.52 4.92 9.02
CA TRP A 114 -0.38 4.13 8.21
C TRP A 114 -0.29 4.66 6.77
N PHE A 115 -0.63 3.82 5.83
CA PHE A 115 -0.51 4.15 4.41
C PHE A 115 -1.65 3.49 3.65
N GLN A 116 -2.31 4.28 2.81
CA GLN A 116 -3.32 3.77 1.89
C GLN A 116 -2.99 4.16 0.47
N HIS A 117 -3.13 3.22 -0.44
CA HIS A 117 -3.13 3.52 -1.86
C HIS A 117 -4.23 2.75 -2.57
N LEU A 118 -4.84 3.41 -3.54
CA LEU A 118 -5.65 2.73 -4.53
C LEU A 118 -4.73 2.04 -5.52
N THR A 119 -5.18 0.93 -6.07
CA THR A 119 -4.43 0.22 -7.10
C THR A 119 -5.36 -0.44 -8.10
N TYR A 120 -4.91 -0.47 -9.34
CA TYR A 120 -5.55 -1.22 -10.41
C TYR A 120 -4.51 -1.60 -11.45
N LEU A 121 -4.83 -2.60 -12.24
CA LEU A 121 -3.99 -3.01 -13.37
C LEU A 121 -4.57 -2.44 -14.65
N LYS A 122 -3.69 -2.03 -15.56
CA LYS A 122 -4.10 -1.59 -16.88
C LYS A 122 -3.23 -2.24 -17.95
N ASP A 123 -3.67 -2.13 -19.19
CA ASP A 123 -2.96 -2.72 -20.34
C ASP A 123 -2.66 -4.20 -20.11
N VAL A 124 -3.66 -4.92 -19.57
CA VAL A 124 -3.51 -6.31 -19.18
C VAL A 124 -3.47 -7.19 -20.43
N GLN A 125 -2.37 -7.92 -20.58
CA GLN A 125 -2.17 -8.84 -21.69
C GLN A 125 -2.77 -10.22 -21.39
N ASP A 126 -3.05 -10.99 -22.44
CA ASP A 126 -3.43 -12.38 -22.25
C ASP A 126 -2.31 -13.14 -21.54
N GLY A 127 -2.67 -13.95 -20.55
CA GLY A 127 -1.69 -14.71 -19.76
C GLY A 127 -0.98 -13.88 -18.71
N ALA A 128 -1.45 -12.66 -18.40
CA ALA A 128 -0.89 -11.85 -17.33
C ALA A 128 -0.89 -12.62 -15.99
N SER A 129 0.14 -12.42 -15.18
CA SER A 129 0.29 -13.13 -13.92
C SER A 129 1.11 -12.28 -12.92
N ASN A 130 0.98 -12.64 -11.65
CA ASN A 130 1.79 -12.04 -10.58
C ASN A 130 2.84 -13.04 -10.14
N GLN A 131 4.04 -12.56 -9.90
CA GLN A 131 5.13 -13.37 -9.37
C GLN A 131 5.62 -12.76 -8.06
N TRP A 132 5.45 -13.51 -6.97
CA TRP A 132 5.93 -13.11 -5.65
C TRP A 132 7.36 -13.60 -5.45
N LEU A 133 8.20 -12.73 -4.93
CA LEU A 133 9.62 -12.98 -4.72
C LEU A 133 9.98 -12.82 -3.24
N GLU A 134 11.24 -12.52 -2.94
CA GLU A 134 11.73 -12.46 -1.58
C GLU A 134 11.14 -11.30 -0.77
N PRO A 135 11.10 -11.42 0.56
CA PRO A 135 10.72 -10.29 1.42
C PRO A 135 11.70 -9.12 1.29
N VAL A 136 11.20 -7.91 1.54
CA VAL A 136 12.03 -6.74 1.73
C VAL A 136 12.63 -6.84 3.12
N THR A 137 13.96 -6.98 3.22
CA THR A 137 14.63 -7.19 4.49
C THR A 137 14.48 -5.98 5.41
N ASP A 138 14.51 -6.23 6.73
CA ASP A 138 14.52 -5.14 7.71
C ASP A 138 15.75 -4.24 7.52
N GLU A 139 16.88 -4.84 7.16
CA GLU A 139 18.10 -4.08 6.89
C GLU A 139 17.91 -3.04 5.79
N LEU A 140 17.31 -3.43 4.67
CA LEU A 140 17.00 -2.50 3.58
C LEU A 140 15.95 -1.49 4.02
N TYR A 141 14.87 -1.97 4.62
CA TYR A 141 13.75 -1.13 5.00
C TYR A 141 14.13 -0.07 6.04
N ASP A 142 14.93 -0.45 7.04
CA ASP A 142 15.30 0.45 8.13
C ASP A 142 16.21 1.61 7.72
N LYS A 143 16.80 1.54 6.53
CA LYS A 143 17.56 2.66 5.94
C LYS A 143 16.66 3.74 5.36
N LEU A 144 15.37 3.47 5.18
CA LEU A 144 14.42 4.44 4.60
C LEU A 144 13.97 5.43 5.67
N GLU A 145 13.78 6.66 5.26
CA GLU A 145 13.43 7.76 6.17
C GLU A 145 11.91 8.05 6.14
#